data_ec44519467ff11637970445006472b29
#
_entry.id   ec44519467ff11637970445006472b29
#
_cell.length_a   1.000
_cell.length_b   1.000
_cell.length_c   1.000
_cell.angle_alpha   90.00
_cell.angle_beta   90.00
_cell.angle_gamma   90.00
#
_symmetry.space_group_name_H-M   'P 1'
#
loop_
_entity.id
_entity.type
_entity.pdbx_description
1 polymer ?
#
loop_
_entity_poly.entity_id
_entity_poly.type
_entity_poly.pdbx_seq_one_letter_code
_entity_poly.pdbx_strand_id
1 'polypeptide(L)'
;MTKSVGSGVRCQRCNKGVFLTDSNTGEMFCSKCGFVATDRVEQEGPEWRSFSKEEGDSRTRTGTPTSLAMHDMGLATIINPLNKDATGKPLSASMKSTIERLRTWDNRSQVHEPADRNFRQAFSELDRLKTKLALSDAVIEKTAYIYRKALDKGLVRGRSIPGLIAASLYAACRNTETPRTLTDVSNGINIKRKDIARCYRLLLRELDLKMPVVNPVKCISRISSIAGLSEKTKRKAVEILDQAAKIELSAGKDPMGLAAALYLSCVINGENKTQKDIAVSAGVTEVTIRNRYKGLKEVLEL
;
A
#
# COMPACT_ATOMS: atom_id res chain seq x y z
N MET A 1 33.15 12.09 -6.63
CA MET A 1 32.31 11.71 -7.78
C MET A 1 31.27 12.80 -7.98
N THR A 2 31.30 13.52 -9.08
CA THR A 2 30.37 14.62 -9.37
C THR A 2 29.04 14.05 -9.91
N LYS A 3 27.91 14.39 -9.27
CA LYS A 3 26.58 14.04 -9.78
C LYS A 3 25.99 15.23 -10.53
N SER A 4 25.43 15.01 -11.71
CA SER A 4 24.65 16.01 -12.44
C SER A 4 23.28 16.19 -11.75
N VAL A 5 22.98 17.40 -11.34
CA VAL A 5 21.63 17.77 -10.87
C VAL A 5 20.72 17.91 -12.09
N GLY A 6 19.55 17.30 -12.00
CA GLY A 6 18.58 17.10 -13.08
C GLY A 6 18.26 18.31 -13.92
N SER A 7 17.86 17.99 -15.13
CA SER A 7 17.50 18.80 -16.28
C SER A 7 16.73 20.09 -15.98
N GLY A 8 17.34 21.25 -16.28
CA GLY A 8 16.60 22.48 -16.50
C GLY A 8 17.23 23.79 -16.05
N VAL A 9 18.12 23.78 -15.07
CA VAL A 9 18.71 25.03 -14.57
C VAL A 9 20.02 25.34 -15.32
N ARG A 10 19.96 26.35 -16.19
CA ARG A 10 21.14 26.85 -16.88
C ARG A 10 21.90 27.85 -16.00
N CYS A 11 23.22 27.86 -16.12
CA CYS A 11 24.06 28.79 -15.38
C CYS A 11 23.67 30.23 -15.67
N GLN A 12 23.40 31.01 -14.64
CA GLN A 12 23.00 32.43 -14.74
C GLN A 12 24.11 33.31 -15.33
N ARG A 13 25.38 32.90 -15.22
CA ARG A 13 26.52 33.69 -15.70
C ARG A 13 26.88 33.41 -17.16
N CYS A 14 26.87 32.14 -17.61
CA CYS A 14 27.28 31.78 -18.95
C CYS A 14 26.16 31.26 -19.85
N ASN A 15 24.98 31.01 -19.34
CA ASN A 15 23.78 30.45 -19.98
C ASN A 15 23.98 29.14 -20.76
N LYS A 16 25.18 28.54 -20.72
CA LYS A 16 25.60 27.39 -21.53
C LYS A 16 26.00 26.15 -20.72
N GLY A 17 26.25 26.30 -19.41
CA GLY A 17 26.74 25.23 -18.53
C GLY A 17 25.64 24.59 -17.70
N VAL A 18 25.81 23.31 -17.42
CA VAL A 18 24.97 22.54 -16.49
C VAL A 18 25.62 22.60 -15.10
N PHE A 19 24.85 22.67 -14.02
CA PHE A 19 25.38 22.61 -12.68
C PHE A 19 25.75 21.18 -12.29
N LEU A 20 26.95 21.06 -11.69
CA LEU A 20 27.48 19.83 -11.11
C LEU A 20 27.62 20.02 -9.61
N THR A 21 27.30 18.98 -8.84
CA THR A 21 27.52 18.98 -7.39
C THR A 21 28.75 18.14 -7.06
N ASP A 22 29.69 18.70 -6.34
CA ASP A 22 30.81 17.94 -5.80
C ASP A 22 30.39 17.31 -4.46
N SER A 23 30.49 15.98 -4.38
CA SER A 23 30.12 15.22 -3.19
C SER A 23 31.09 15.40 -2.02
N ASN A 24 32.30 15.93 -2.26
CA ASN A 24 33.31 16.11 -1.21
C ASN A 24 33.21 17.48 -0.52
N THR A 25 32.97 18.52 -1.31
CA THR A 25 32.85 19.90 -0.80
C THR A 25 31.42 20.32 -0.54
N GLY A 26 30.43 19.65 -1.19
CA GLY A 26 29.01 20.02 -1.15
C GLY A 26 28.70 21.28 -1.99
N GLU A 27 29.64 21.72 -2.84
CA GLU A 27 29.47 22.88 -3.71
C GLU A 27 28.72 22.53 -4.99
N MET A 28 27.85 23.43 -5.44
CA MET A 28 27.21 23.34 -6.74
C MET A 28 27.79 24.37 -7.69
N PHE A 29 28.54 23.92 -8.69
CA PHE A 29 29.25 24.77 -9.64
C PHE A 29 28.92 24.50 -11.10
N CYS A 30 29.10 25.50 -11.93
CA CYS A 30 28.89 25.38 -13.37
C CYS A 30 30.02 24.63 -14.07
N SER A 31 29.71 23.61 -14.87
CA SER A 31 30.67 22.80 -15.62
C SER A 31 31.51 23.56 -16.66
N LYS A 32 31.09 24.76 -17.10
CA LYS A 32 31.78 25.55 -18.13
C LYS A 32 32.53 26.77 -17.59
N CYS A 33 31.95 27.52 -16.67
CA CYS A 33 32.56 28.78 -16.22
C CYS A 33 32.97 28.73 -14.74
N GLY A 34 32.78 27.62 -14.04
CA GLY A 34 33.17 27.47 -12.64
C GLY A 34 32.38 28.34 -11.66
N PHE A 35 31.30 28.99 -12.10
CA PHE A 35 30.48 29.80 -11.19
C PHE A 35 29.84 28.92 -10.13
N VAL A 36 30.08 29.19 -8.87
CA VAL A 36 29.49 28.50 -7.73
C VAL A 36 28.14 29.13 -7.45
N ALA A 37 27.08 28.34 -7.57
CA ALA A 37 25.70 28.77 -7.32
C ALA A 37 25.32 28.60 -5.84
N THR A 38 25.84 27.58 -5.19
CA THR A 38 25.59 27.29 -3.77
C THR A 38 26.84 26.69 -3.16
N ASP A 39 27.31 27.26 -2.05
CA ASP A 39 28.54 26.83 -1.36
C ASP A 39 28.34 25.52 -0.59
N ARG A 40 27.13 25.23 -0.16
CA ARG A 40 26.76 24.01 0.58
C ARG A 40 25.40 23.54 0.15
N VAL A 41 25.36 22.36 -0.44
CA VAL A 41 24.09 21.67 -0.76
C VAL A 41 23.73 20.77 0.40
N GLU A 42 22.61 21.05 1.03
CA GLU A 42 22.09 20.21 2.11
C GLU A 42 21.69 18.84 1.56
N GLN A 43 22.14 17.78 2.22
CA GLN A 43 21.70 16.42 1.90
C GLN A 43 20.41 16.13 2.66
N GLU A 44 19.31 16.00 1.92
CA GLU A 44 18.02 15.60 2.48
C GLU A 44 17.92 14.10 2.79
N GLY A 45 18.91 13.32 2.38
CA GLY A 45 18.94 11.87 2.58
C GLY A 45 19.49 11.47 3.94
N PRO A 46 19.18 10.27 4.44
CA PRO A 46 19.76 9.74 5.67
C PRO A 46 21.29 9.61 5.56
N GLU A 47 22.03 10.04 6.57
CA GLU A 47 23.50 10.03 6.61
C GLU A 47 24.09 8.60 6.59
N TRP A 48 23.30 7.60 6.91
CA TRP A 48 23.74 6.21 7.01
C TRP A 48 22.74 5.24 6.38
N ARG A 49 23.24 4.09 5.96
CA ARG A 49 22.40 3.01 5.44
C ARG A 49 21.78 2.23 6.61
N SER A 50 20.49 2.04 6.56
CA SER A 50 19.76 1.10 7.41
C SER A 50 19.24 -0.05 6.55
N PHE A 51 19.39 -1.27 7.03
CA PHE A 51 18.90 -2.47 6.33
C PHE A 51 17.52 -2.89 6.82
N SER A 52 17.10 -2.41 7.99
CA SER A 52 15.77 -2.60 8.53
C SER A 52 15.12 -1.26 8.87
N LYS A 53 13.78 -1.23 8.88
CA LYS A 53 13.02 -0.04 9.27
C LYS A 53 13.28 0.33 10.74
N GLU A 54 13.41 -0.67 11.61
CA GLU A 54 13.68 -0.51 13.04
C GLU A 54 15.06 0.13 13.30
N GLU A 55 16.08 -0.27 12.53
CA GLU A 55 17.39 0.39 12.57
C GLU A 55 17.32 1.83 12.07
N GLY A 56 16.56 2.07 10.98
CA GLY A 56 16.33 3.41 10.46
C GLY A 56 15.73 4.32 11.51
N ASP A 57 14.63 3.88 12.12
CA ASP A 57 13.88 4.64 13.12
C ASP A 57 14.71 4.87 14.42
N SER A 58 15.54 3.91 14.84
CA SER A 58 16.39 4.04 16.04
C SER A 58 17.57 5.01 15.87
N ARG A 59 18.02 5.21 14.64
CA ARG A 59 19.18 6.04 14.31
C ARG A 59 18.83 7.40 13.72
N THR A 60 17.56 7.65 13.37
CA THR A 60 17.11 8.95 12.84
C THR A 60 17.27 10.04 13.88
N ARG A 61 17.95 11.12 13.52
CA ARG A 61 18.05 12.36 14.35
C ARG A 61 16.80 13.23 14.18
N THR A 62 16.11 13.09 13.08
CA THR A 62 14.86 13.75 12.78
C THR A 62 13.69 12.87 13.25
N GLY A 63 12.57 13.49 13.61
CA GLY A 63 11.34 12.76 13.93
C GLY A 63 10.87 11.84 12.79
N THR A 64 9.87 11.04 13.05
CA THR A 64 9.23 10.19 12.05
C THR A 64 8.71 11.04 10.88
N PRO A 65 8.83 10.55 9.62
CA PRO A 65 8.31 11.28 8.48
C PRO A 65 6.80 11.52 8.61
N THR A 66 6.33 12.64 8.09
CA THR A 66 4.90 12.96 8.07
C THR A 66 4.12 11.89 7.31
N SER A 67 3.07 11.36 7.92
CA SER A 67 2.23 10.31 7.33
C SER A 67 0.76 10.66 7.52
N LEU A 68 -0.04 10.52 6.45
CA LEU A 68 -1.49 10.66 6.53
C LEU A 68 -2.17 9.56 7.34
N ALA A 69 -1.48 8.44 7.54
CA ALA A 69 -1.95 7.32 8.35
C ALA A 69 -1.83 7.56 9.86
N MET A 70 -1.14 8.63 10.28
CA MET A 70 -1.14 9.09 11.67
C MET A 70 -2.28 10.10 11.90
N HIS A 71 -2.94 10.04 13.07
CA HIS A 71 -4.07 10.94 13.38
C HIS A 71 -3.67 12.42 13.31
N ASP A 72 -2.47 12.76 13.77
CA ASP A 72 -1.84 14.07 13.84
C ASP A 72 -0.84 14.34 12.69
N MET A 73 -0.78 13.49 11.68
CA MET A 73 0.21 13.52 10.57
C MET A 73 1.68 13.42 11.03
N GLY A 74 1.94 12.96 12.25
CA GLY A 74 3.29 12.86 12.81
C GLY A 74 3.79 14.16 13.47
N LEU A 75 2.92 15.11 13.76
CA LEU A 75 3.28 16.37 14.42
C LEU A 75 3.47 16.24 15.93
N ALA A 76 2.81 15.26 16.57
CA ALA A 76 2.96 15.01 18.00
C ALA A 76 4.18 14.14 18.30
N THR A 77 4.83 14.39 19.42
CA THR A 77 5.88 13.53 19.95
C THR A 77 5.25 12.38 20.76
N ILE A 78 5.82 11.19 20.64
CA ILE A 78 5.37 10.00 21.34
C ILE A 78 6.42 9.60 22.36
N ILE A 79 6.01 9.38 23.62
CA ILE A 79 6.89 8.82 24.64
C ILE A 79 7.16 7.35 24.29
N ASN A 80 8.43 7.01 24.07
CA ASN A 80 8.84 5.67 23.65
C ASN A 80 8.25 4.58 24.57
N PRO A 81 7.61 3.51 24.04
CA PRO A 81 7.07 2.42 24.82
C PRO A 81 8.15 1.55 25.49
N LEU A 82 9.40 1.62 25.00
CA LEU A 82 10.52 0.88 25.58
C LEU A 82 10.87 1.45 26.96
N ASN A 83 10.91 0.58 27.98
CA ASN A 83 11.32 0.96 29.34
C ASN A 83 12.85 0.92 29.46
N LYS A 84 13.55 1.60 28.55
CA LYS A 84 15.02 1.71 28.48
C LYS A 84 15.44 3.18 28.48
N ASP A 85 16.57 3.46 29.08
CA ASP A 85 17.23 4.77 29.04
C ASP A 85 17.90 5.00 27.68
N ALA A 86 18.36 6.21 27.39
CA ALA A 86 19.12 6.57 26.18
C ALA A 86 20.38 5.72 25.99
N THR A 87 20.95 5.19 27.07
CA THR A 87 22.09 4.26 27.06
C THR A 87 21.71 2.80 26.83
N GLY A 88 20.40 2.48 26.63
CA GLY A 88 19.91 1.12 26.46
C GLY A 88 19.72 0.32 27.74
N LYS A 89 20.01 0.89 28.94
CA LYS A 89 19.81 0.22 30.22
C LYS A 89 18.34 0.18 30.63
N PRO A 90 17.86 -0.89 31.29
CA PRO A 90 16.50 -0.94 31.79
C PRO A 90 16.27 0.10 32.91
N LEU A 91 15.12 0.75 32.88
CA LEU A 91 14.74 1.75 33.89
C LEU A 91 14.46 1.11 35.25
N SER A 92 14.74 1.84 36.34
CA SER A 92 14.38 1.44 37.68
C SER A 92 12.86 1.35 37.87
N ALA A 93 12.39 0.60 38.88
CA ALA A 93 10.96 0.40 39.11
C ALA A 93 10.20 1.72 39.36
N SER A 94 10.80 2.65 40.13
CA SER A 94 10.23 3.98 40.40
C SER A 94 10.11 4.80 39.10
N MET A 95 11.14 4.78 38.26
CA MET A 95 11.14 5.49 36.98
C MET A 95 10.13 4.91 35.99
N LYS A 96 9.97 3.58 35.94
CA LYS A 96 8.94 2.92 35.11
C LYS A 96 7.53 3.40 35.50
N SER A 97 7.22 3.43 36.78
CA SER A 97 5.92 3.91 37.29
C SER A 97 5.66 5.37 36.87
N THR A 98 6.69 6.22 36.98
CA THR A 98 6.56 7.63 36.58
C THR A 98 6.34 7.77 35.07
N ILE A 99 7.09 7.02 34.25
CA ILE A 99 6.95 7.06 32.78
C ILE A 99 5.59 6.50 32.34
N GLU A 100 5.09 5.45 32.97
CA GLU A 100 3.74 4.92 32.69
C GLU A 100 2.65 5.95 33.00
N ARG A 101 2.79 6.66 34.10
CA ARG A 101 1.89 7.77 34.44
C ARG A 101 1.96 8.89 33.40
N LEU A 102 3.18 9.29 32.99
CA LEU A 102 3.38 10.30 31.94
C LEU A 102 2.76 9.87 30.61
N ARG A 103 2.98 8.62 30.18
CA ARG A 103 2.33 8.06 28.96
C ARG A 103 0.81 8.11 29.05
N THR A 104 0.26 7.82 30.22
CA THR A 104 -1.21 7.87 30.43
C THR A 104 -1.74 9.30 30.27
N TRP A 105 -1.04 10.28 30.82
CA TRP A 105 -1.40 11.68 30.68
C TRP A 105 -1.17 12.22 29.26
N ASP A 106 -0.06 11.86 28.64
CA ASP A 106 0.23 12.17 27.24
C ASP A 106 -0.88 11.65 26.31
N ASN A 107 -1.22 10.36 26.44
CA ASN A 107 -2.34 9.78 25.67
C ASN A 107 -3.69 10.48 25.92
N ARG A 108 -3.95 11.01 27.11
CA ARG A 108 -5.19 11.74 27.42
C ARG A 108 -5.18 13.16 26.86
N SER A 109 -4.00 13.81 26.83
CA SER A 109 -3.85 15.18 26.36
C SER A 109 -3.81 15.30 24.83
N GLN A 110 -3.36 14.24 24.13
CA GLN A 110 -3.25 14.26 22.67
C GLN A 110 -4.59 14.28 21.92
N VAL A 111 -5.69 13.88 22.55
CA VAL A 111 -6.98 13.70 21.85
C VAL A 111 -8.07 14.54 22.47
N HIS A 112 -8.23 15.76 21.97
CA HIS A 112 -9.27 16.67 22.45
C HIS A 112 -10.55 16.58 21.60
N GLU A 113 -10.45 16.48 20.29
CA GLU A 113 -11.59 16.51 19.40
C GLU A 113 -12.20 15.14 19.11
N PRO A 114 -13.52 15.05 18.88
CA PRO A 114 -14.16 13.81 18.44
C PRO A 114 -13.63 13.27 17.12
N ALA A 115 -13.17 14.15 16.24
CA ALA A 115 -12.56 13.79 14.96
C ALA A 115 -11.24 13.04 15.15
N ASP A 116 -10.37 13.51 16.06
CA ASP A 116 -9.09 12.87 16.34
C ASP A 116 -9.25 11.49 16.96
N ARG A 117 -10.23 11.33 17.87
CA ARG A 117 -10.59 9.99 18.43
C ARG A 117 -10.99 9.02 17.32
N ASN A 118 -11.77 9.52 16.35
CA ASN A 118 -12.20 8.76 15.19
C ASN A 118 -10.99 8.35 14.32
N PHE A 119 -10.10 9.28 14.00
CA PHE A 119 -8.87 8.99 13.26
C PHE A 119 -8.01 7.96 13.99
N ARG A 120 -7.79 8.13 15.27
CA ARG A 120 -6.98 7.21 16.08
C ARG A 120 -7.54 5.79 16.06
N GLN A 121 -8.84 5.65 16.23
CA GLN A 121 -9.51 4.34 16.15
C GLN A 121 -9.43 3.75 14.74
N ALA A 122 -9.69 4.55 13.71
CA ALA A 122 -9.66 4.11 12.32
C ALA A 122 -8.25 3.66 11.89
N PHE A 123 -7.23 4.45 12.23
CA PHE A 123 -5.86 4.14 11.83
C PHE A 123 -5.26 2.98 12.63
N SER A 124 -5.66 2.78 13.89
CA SER A 124 -5.32 1.57 14.64
C SER A 124 -5.87 0.30 13.96
N GLU A 125 -7.12 0.34 13.49
CA GLU A 125 -7.67 -0.78 12.71
C GLU A 125 -7.00 -0.92 11.34
N LEU A 126 -6.57 0.18 10.73
CA LEU A 126 -5.81 0.15 9.47
C LEU A 126 -4.45 -0.52 9.63
N ASP A 127 -3.70 -0.23 10.69
CA ASP A 127 -2.41 -0.87 10.98
C ASP A 127 -2.57 -2.37 11.23
N ARG A 128 -3.63 -2.76 11.92
CA ARG A 128 -3.97 -4.17 12.10
C ARG A 128 -4.27 -4.88 10.77
N LEU A 129 -4.94 -4.20 9.84
CA LEU A 129 -5.16 -4.72 8.49
C LEU A 129 -3.90 -4.75 7.65
N LYS A 130 -3.04 -3.74 7.77
CA LYS A 130 -1.72 -3.70 7.12
C LYS A 130 -0.94 -4.97 7.41
N THR A 131 -0.84 -5.33 8.69
CA THR A 131 -0.13 -6.53 9.14
C THR A 131 -0.79 -7.81 8.63
N LYS A 132 -2.13 -7.94 8.76
CA LYS A 132 -2.86 -9.15 8.34
C LYS A 132 -2.84 -9.39 6.83
N LEU A 133 -2.91 -8.33 6.03
CA LEU A 133 -2.99 -8.42 4.57
C LEU A 133 -1.65 -8.17 3.89
N ALA A 134 -0.58 -7.94 4.64
CA ALA A 134 0.76 -7.60 4.15
C ALA A 134 0.70 -6.50 3.06
N LEU A 135 0.21 -5.30 3.43
CA LEU A 135 0.01 -4.19 2.51
C LEU A 135 1.22 -3.25 2.51
N SER A 136 1.52 -2.64 1.37
CA SER A 136 2.55 -1.62 1.25
C SER A 136 2.12 -0.29 1.87
N ASP A 137 3.10 0.53 2.28
CA ASP A 137 2.85 1.85 2.86
C ASP A 137 2.09 2.77 1.90
N ALA A 138 2.33 2.67 0.58
CA ALA A 138 1.62 3.44 -0.44
C ALA A 138 0.09 3.19 -0.42
N VAL A 139 -0.34 1.93 -0.20
CA VAL A 139 -1.77 1.59 -0.06
C VAL A 139 -2.35 2.19 1.21
N ILE A 140 -1.59 2.16 2.31
CA ILE A 140 -1.99 2.70 3.61
C ILE A 140 -2.18 4.22 3.53
N GLU A 141 -1.21 4.94 2.96
CA GLU A 141 -1.28 6.39 2.74
C GLU A 141 -2.50 6.78 1.88
N LYS A 142 -2.73 6.04 0.80
CA LYS A 142 -3.89 6.26 -0.06
C LYS A 142 -5.21 5.98 0.67
N THR A 143 -5.23 4.95 1.51
CA THR A 143 -6.39 4.63 2.36
C THR A 143 -6.69 5.75 3.35
N ALA A 144 -5.66 6.24 4.03
CA ALA A 144 -5.77 7.34 4.98
C ALA A 144 -6.28 8.62 4.28
N TYR A 145 -5.79 8.93 3.09
CA TYR A 145 -6.27 10.05 2.29
C TYR A 145 -7.76 9.94 1.97
N ILE A 146 -8.22 8.78 1.50
CA ILE A 146 -9.64 8.55 1.18
C ILE A 146 -10.50 8.66 2.45
N TYR A 147 -10.03 8.11 3.57
CA TYR A 147 -10.75 8.13 4.83
C TYR A 147 -10.86 9.56 5.40
N ARG A 148 -9.79 10.37 5.34
CA ARG A 148 -9.81 11.78 5.74
C ARG A 148 -10.83 12.56 4.94
N LYS A 149 -10.82 12.43 3.61
CA LYS A 149 -11.85 13.05 2.75
C LYS A 149 -13.27 12.61 3.08
N ALA A 150 -13.46 11.34 3.46
CA ALA A 150 -14.77 10.83 3.85
C ALA A 150 -15.24 11.44 5.19
N LEU A 151 -14.33 11.67 6.12
CA LEU A 151 -14.63 12.31 7.41
C LEU A 151 -14.95 13.78 7.21
N ASP A 152 -14.20 14.51 6.39
CA ASP A 152 -14.44 15.92 6.06
C ASP A 152 -15.84 16.15 5.46
N LYS A 153 -16.29 15.19 4.61
CA LYS A 153 -17.66 15.18 4.07
C LYS A 153 -18.72 14.62 5.04
N GLY A 154 -18.36 14.31 6.29
CA GLY A 154 -19.29 13.82 7.30
C GLY A 154 -19.88 12.43 7.03
N LEU A 155 -19.29 11.64 6.11
CA LEU A 155 -19.81 10.35 5.70
C LEU A 155 -19.73 9.25 6.79
N VAL A 156 -19.02 9.53 7.88
CA VAL A 156 -18.85 8.62 9.02
C VAL A 156 -20.10 8.55 9.87
N ARG A 157 -20.94 9.60 9.88
CA ARG A 157 -22.14 9.66 10.72
C ARG A 157 -23.09 8.51 10.39
N GLY A 158 -23.54 7.78 11.43
CA GLY A 158 -24.46 6.63 11.32
C GLY A 158 -23.84 5.38 10.71
N ARG A 159 -22.50 5.28 10.61
CA ARG A 159 -21.77 4.13 10.08
C ARG A 159 -20.67 3.65 11.02
N SER A 160 -20.32 2.36 10.91
CA SER A 160 -19.20 1.84 11.69
C SER A 160 -17.87 2.31 11.14
N ILE A 161 -16.99 2.80 12.01
CA ILE A 161 -15.63 3.22 11.67
C ILE A 161 -14.86 2.10 10.96
N PRO A 162 -14.85 0.84 11.50
CA PRO A 162 -14.17 -0.26 10.82
C PRO A 162 -14.74 -0.60 9.44
N GLY A 163 -16.05 -0.44 9.24
CA GLY A 163 -16.68 -0.65 7.93
C GLY A 163 -16.27 0.38 6.89
N LEU A 164 -16.15 1.65 7.29
CA LEU A 164 -15.74 2.72 6.39
C LEU A 164 -14.24 2.64 6.08
N ILE A 165 -13.38 2.34 7.08
CA ILE A 165 -11.94 2.17 6.83
C ILE A 165 -11.67 0.96 5.92
N ALA A 166 -12.41 -0.16 6.09
CA ALA A 166 -12.35 -1.31 5.21
C ALA A 166 -12.73 -0.98 3.76
N ALA A 167 -13.78 -0.17 3.58
CA ALA A 167 -14.21 0.30 2.27
C ALA A 167 -13.18 1.24 1.63
N SER A 168 -12.58 2.14 2.41
CA SER A 168 -11.49 3.03 1.97
C SER A 168 -10.25 2.23 1.57
N LEU A 169 -9.90 1.19 2.34
CA LEU A 169 -8.80 0.28 2.02
C LEU A 169 -9.05 -0.46 0.70
N TYR A 170 -10.26 -0.99 0.51
CA TYR A 170 -10.60 -1.66 -0.74
C TYR A 170 -10.53 -0.71 -1.94
N ALA A 171 -10.98 0.53 -1.78
CA ALA A 171 -10.86 1.57 -2.81
C ALA A 171 -9.39 1.89 -3.13
N ALA A 172 -8.55 2.03 -2.09
CA ALA A 172 -7.12 2.26 -2.25
C ALA A 172 -6.42 1.08 -2.96
N CYS A 173 -6.71 -0.17 -2.56
CA CYS A 173 -6.18 -1.36 -3.22
C CYS A 173 -6.53 -1.41 -4.71
N ARG A 174 -7.74 -1.02 -5.09
CA ARG A 174 -8.12 -0.93 -6.50
C ARG A 174 -7.39 0.16 -7.25
N ASN A 175 -7.22 1.32 -6.63
CA ASN A 175 -6.54 2.46 -7.24
C ASN A 175 -5.02 2.23 -7.40
N THR A 176 -4.40 1.51 -6.46
CA THR A 176 -2.97 1.13 -6.51
C THR A 176 -2.73 -0.19 -7.23
N GLU A 177 -3.77 -0.77 -7.83
CA GLU A 177 -3.73 -2.03 -8.58
C GLU A 177 -3.15 -3.22 -7.78
N THR A 178 -3.24 -3.17 -6.45
CA THR A 178 -2.91 -4.30 -5.57
C THR A 178 -4.11 -5.22 -5.44
N PRO A 179 -4.05 -6.48 -5.93
CA PRO A 179 -5.22 -7.35 -5.97
C PRO A 179 -5.60 -7.84 -4.57
N ARG A 180 -6.65 -7.28 -3.99
CA ARG A 180 -7.31 -7.76 -2.77
C ARG A 180 -8.80 -7.85 -2.98
N THR A 181 -9.42 -8.93 -2.51
CA THR A 181 -10.87 -9.12 -2.64
C THR A 181 -11.61 -8.48 -1.45
N LEU A 182 -12.90 -8.18 -1.67
CA LEU A 182 -13.76 -7.77 -0.55
C LEU A 182 -13.86 -8.84 0.55
N THR A 183 -13.71 -10.11 0.19
CA THR A 183 -13.71 -11.24 1.13
C THR A 183 -12.47 -11.22 2.00
N ASP A 184 -11.28 -10.93 1.43
CA ASP A 184 -10.03 -10.80 2.19
C ASP A 184 -10.13 -9.70 3.24
N VAL A 185 -10.64 -8.53 2.83
CA VAL A 185 -10.83 -7.39 3.73
C VAL A 185 -11.87 -7.69 4.80
N SER A 186 -12.99 -8.35 4.43
CA SER A 186 -14.03 -8.79 5.35
C SER A 186 -13.50 -9.72 6.44
N ASN A 187 -12.70 -10.72 6.06
CA ASN A 187 -12.06 -11.66 6.98
C ASN A 187 -11.01 -10.96 7.89
N GLY A 188 -10.36 -9.91 7.38
CA GLY A 188 -9.40 -9.12 8.16
C GLY A 188 -10.02 -8.39 9.36
N ILE A 189 -11.24 -7.85 9.21
CA ILE A 189 -11.93 -7.01 10.20
C ILE A 189 -13.09 -7.74 10.90
N ASN A 190 -13.53 -8.89 10.42
CA ASN A 190 -14.73 -9.60 10.88
C ASN A 190 -16.04 -8.80 10.67
N ILE A 191 -16.16 -8.10 9.56
CA ILE A 191 -17.37 -7.38 9.14
C ILE A 191 -17.98 -8.08 7.94
N LYS A 192 -19.31 -8.07 7.84
CA LYS A 192 -20.01 -8.69 6.71
C LYS A 192 -19.62 -8.00 5.39
N ARG A 193 -19.27 -8.79 4.37
CA ARG A 193 -18.95 -8.32 3.01
C ARG A 193 -19.97 -7.33 2.45
N LYS A 194 -21.27 -7.55 2.75
CA LYS A 194 -22.37 -6.67 2.30
C LYS A 194 -22.26 -5.25 2.84
N ASP A 195 -21.83 -5.09 4.09
CA ASP A 195 -21.72 -3.78 4.74
C ASP A 195 -20.50 -3.00 4.20
N ILE A 196 -19.37 -3.68 3.98
CA ILE A 196 -18.21 -3.09 3.33
C ILE A 196 -18.56 -2.65 1.89
N ALA A 197 -19.28 -3.50 1.13
CA ALA A 197 -19.71 -3.17 -0.23
C ALA A 197 -20.68 -1.98 -0.27
N ARG A 198 -21.54 -1.83 0.75
CA ARG A 198 -22.43 -0.67 0.89
C ARG A 198 -21.64 0.61 1.15
N CYS A 199 -20.69 0.58 2.10
CA CYS A 199 -19.81 1.70 2.39
C CYS A 199 -18.94 2.07 1.17
N TYR A 200 -18.42 1.08 0.45
CA TYR A 200 -17.62 1.30 -0.76
C TYR A 200 -18.41 2.02 -1.86
N ARG A 201 -19.62 1.59 -2.18
CA ARG A 201 -20.48 2.27 -3.17
C ARG A 201 -20.81 3.71 -2.75
N LEU A 202 -21.02 3.95 -1.45
CA LEU A 202 -21.21 5.29 -0.93
C LEU A 202 -19.96 6.15 -1.17
N LEU A 203 -18.77 5.66 -0.81
CA LEU A 203 -17.51 6.39 -1.02
C LEU A 203 -17.31 6.75 -2.49
N LEU A 204 -17.58 5.81 -3.41
CA LEU A 204 -17.46 6.07 -4.84
C LEU A 204 -18.36 7.22 -5.29
N ARG A 205 -19.62 7.22 -4.83
CA ARG A 205 -20.61 8.23 -5.23
C ARG A 205 -20.29 9.61 -4.65
N GLU A 206 -20.04 9.67 -3.34
CA GLU A 206 -19.88 10.95 -2.63
C GLU A 206 -18.49 11.59 -2.84
N LEU A 207 -17.45 10.80 -3.06
CA LEU A 207 -16.10 11.30 -3.31
C LEU A 207 -15.76 11.38 -4.81
N ASP A 208 -16.69 10.99 -5.69
CA ASP A 208 -16.50 10.92 -7.14
C ASP A 208 -15.20 10.20 -7.55
N LEU A 209 -14.96 9.04 -6.92
CA LEU A 209 -13.74 8.28 -7.15
C LEU A 209 -13.86 7.46 -8.44
N LYS A 210 -13.08 7.81 -9.46
CA LYS A 210 -12.94 7.00 -10.68
C LYS A 210 -12.05 5.80 -10.40
N MET A 211 -12.62 4.60 -10.44
CA MET A 211 -11.88 3.36 -10.17
C MET A 211 -11.44 2.70 -11.47
N PRO A 212 -10.16 2.31 -11.59
CA PRO A 212 -9.68 1.58 -12.75
C PRO A 212 -10.33 0.19 -12.83
N VAL A 213 -10.45 -0.33 -14.04
CA VAL A 213 -10.84 -1.73 -14.26
C VAL A 213 -9.72 -2.62 -13.73
N VAL A 214 -10.08 -3.65 -12.98
CA VAL A 214 -9.09 -4.57 -12.40
C VAL A 214 -8.45 -5.40 -13.50
N ASN A 215 -7.13 -5.37 -13.59
CA ASN A 215 -6.38 -6.20 -14.54
C ASN A 215 -6.30 -7.65 -14.02
N PRO A 216 -6.85 -8.64 -14.75
CA PRO A 216 -6.83 -10.03 -14.32
C PRO A 216 -5.42 -10.62 -14.21
N VAL A 217 -4.47 -10.17 -15.01
CA VAL A 217 -3.06 -10.63 -14.96
C VAL A 217 -2.42 -10.40 -13.58
N LYS A 218 -2.72 -9.26 -12.95
CA LYS A 218 -2.21 -8.96 -11.58
C LYS A 218 -2.79 -9.89 -10.51
N CYS A 219 -4.01 -10.39 -10.72
CA CYS A 219 -4.65 -11.34 -9.81
C CYS A 219 -4.03 -12.73 -9.91
N ILE A 220 -3.56 -13.13 -11.09
CA ILE A 220 -2.99 -14.46 -11.36
C ILE A 220 -1.76 -14.74 -10.49
N SER A 221 -0.86 -13.78 -10.34
CA SER A 221 0.34 -13.95 -9.52
C SER A 221 0.02 -14.34 -8.08
N ARG A 222 -1.00 -13.72 -7.50
CA ARG A 222 -1.46 -14.02 -6.14
C ARG A 222 -2.12 -15.39 -6.07
N ILE A 223 -3.03 -15.69 -7.00
CA ILE A 223 -3.77 -16.95 -7.02
C ILE A 223 -2.81 -18.12 -7.23
N SER A 224 -1.85 -18.00 -8.15
CA SER A 224 -0.85 -19.03 -8.40
C SER A 224 0.04 -19.32 -7.18
N SER A 225 0.41 -18.29 -6.41
CA SER A 225 1.18 -18.45 -5.17
C SER A 225 0.37 -19.15 -4.09
N ILE A 226 -0.92 -18.85 -3.94
CA ILE A 226 -1.81 -19.52 -2.97
C ILE A 226 -2.06 -20.99 -3.39
N ALA A 227 -2.21 -21.24 -4.69
CA ALA A 227 -2.41 -22.59 -5.23
C ALA A 227 -1.12 -23.43 -5.26
N GLY A 228 0.05 -22.82 -5.03
CA GLY A 228 1.35 -23.51 -5.11
C GLY A 228 1.69 -23.99 -6.51
N LEU A 229 1.44 -23.17 -7.55
CA LEU A 229 1.71 -23.49 -8.95
C LEU A 229 3.12 -23.04 -9.36
N SER A 230 3.70 -23.75 -10.36
CA SER A 230 5.01 -23.40 -10.90
C SER A 230 4.98 -22.09 -11.67
N GLU A 231 6.15 -21.46 -11.79
CA GLU A 231 6.28 -20.20 -12.56
C GLU A 231 6.03 -20.42 -14.07
N LYS A 232 6.30 -21.65 -14.57
CA LYS A 232 6.00 -22.02 -15.95
C LYS A 232 4.50 -21.98 -16.23
N THR A 233 3.70 -22.54 -15.34
CA THR A 233 2.24 -22.54 -15.43
C THR A 233 1.66 -21.15 -15.31
N LYS A 234 2.23 -20.31 -14.43
CA LYS A 234 1.85 -18.91 -14.28
C LYS A 234 2.09 -18.10 -15.55
N ARG A 235 3.26 -18.23 -16.18
CA ARG A 235 3.58 -17.54 -17.45
C ARG A 235 2.62 -17.95 -18.56
N LYS A 236 2.34 -19.26 -18.68
CA LYS A 236 1.38 -19.76 -19.67
C LYS A 236 -0.02 -19.22 -19.44
N ALA A 237 -0.46 -19.10 -18.19
CA ALA A 237 -1.76 -18.49 -17.87
C ALA A 237 -1.82 -17.01 -18.25
N VAL A 238 -0.73 -16.26 -18.10
CA VAL A 238 -0.65 -14.86 -18.54
C VAL A 238 -0.78 -14.77 -20.07
N GLU A 239 -0.05 -15.61 -20.83
CA GLU A 239 -0.17 -15.67 -22.28
C GLU A 239 -1.60 -15.96 -22.75
N ILE A 240 -2.29 -16.91 -22.09
CA ILE A 240 -3.68 -17.24 -22.37
C ILE A 240 -4.60 -16.05 -22.12
N LEU A 241 -4.38 -15.31 -21.04
CA LEU A 241 -5.18 -14.10 -20.74
C LEU A 241 -4.90 -12.96 -21.72
N ASP A 242 -3.67 -12.78 -22.13
CA ASP A 242 -3.32 -11.75 -23.13
C ASP A 242 -3.95 -12.07 -24.50
N GLN A 243 -4.01 -13.35 -24.88
CA GLN A 243 -4.75 -13.79 -26.06
C GLN A 243 -6.26 -13.56 -25.91
N ALA A 244 -6.84 -13.94 -24.76
CA ALA A 244 -8.25 -13.71 -24.47
C ALA A 244 -8.63 -12.22 -24.41
N ALA A 245 -7.70 -11.35 -23.98
CA ALA A 245 -7.90 -9.90 -23.95
C ALA A 245 -7.96 -9.31 -25.37
N LYS A 246 -7.13 -9.80 -26.31
CA LYS A 246 -7.14 -9.36 -27.71
C LYS A 246 -8.46 -9.68 -28.42
N ILE A 247 -9.16 -10.73 -27.99
CA ILE A 247 -10.44 -11.18 -28.55
C ILE A 247 -11.64 -10.60 -27.76
N GLU A 248 -11.37 -9.62 -26.87
CA GLU A 248 -12.37 -8.99 -25.97
C GLU A 248 -13.16 -9.98 -25.09
N LEU A 249 -12.70 -11.22 -24.98
CA LEU A 249 -13.37 -12.27 -24.20
C LEU A 249 -13.36 -12.00 -22.70
N SER A 250 -12.41 -11.20 -22.23
CA SER A 250 -12.27 -10.79 -20.83
C SER A 250 -13.10 -9.57 -20.46
N ALA A 251 -13.63 -8.83 -21.43
CA ALA A 251 -14.37 -7.59 -21.20
C ALA A 251 -15.62 -7.82 -20.34
N GLY A 252 -15.75 -7.03 -19.27
CA GLY A 252 -16.92 -7.09 -18.36
C GLY A 252 -17.01 -8.34 -17.47
N LYS A 253 -16.04 -9.26 -17.51
CA LYS A 253 -16.04 -10.48 -16.72
C LYS A 253 -15.32 -10.30 -15.38
N ASP A 254 -15.70 -11.10 -14.38
CA ASP A 254 -15.04 -11.08 -13.07
C ASP A 254 -13.57 -11.49 -13.20
N PRO A 255 -12.61 -10.63 -12.78
CA PRO A 255 -11.18 -10.93 -12.83
C PRO A 255 -10.79 -12.20 -12.08
N MET A 256 -11.49 -12.52 -10.98
CA MET A 256 -11.22 -13.74 -10.21
C MET A 256 -11.70 -15.00 -10.96
N GLY A 257 -12.78 -14.89 -11.71
CA GLY A 257 -13.27 -16.00 -12.57
C GLY A 257 -12.31 -16.32 -13.71
N LEU A 258 -11.50 -15.36 -14.14
CA LEU A 258 -10.47 -15.55 -15.16
C LEU A 258 -9.27 -16.40 -14.64
N ALA A 259 -9.22 -16.76 -13.35
CA ALA A 259 -8.34 -17.80 -12.83
C ALA A 259 -8.55 -19.18 -13.51
N ALA A 260 -9.64 -19.36 -14.28
CA ALA A 260 -9.79 -20.50 -15.18
C ALA A 260 -8.63 -20.66 -16.18
N ALA A 261 -7.95 -19.57 -16.54
CA ALA A 261 -6.73 -19.63 -17.34
C ALA A 261 -5.58 -20.36 -16.61
N LEU A 262 -5.49 -20.26 -15.28
CA LEU A 262 -4.56 -21.06 -14.48
C LEU A 262 -4.90 -22.55 -14.56
N TYR A 263 -6.18 -22.92 -14.49
CA TYR A 263 -6.57 -24.30 -14.65
C TYR A 263 -6.22 -24.84 -16.05
N LEU A 264 -6.49 -24.08 -17.08
CA LEU A 264 -6.12 -24.45 -18.45
C LEU A 264 -4.61 -24.65 -18.61
N SER A 265 -3.81 -23.73 -18.02
CA SER A 265 -2.35 -23.85 -18.05
C SER A 265 -1.82 -25.03 -17.22
N CYS A 266 -2.47 -25.43 -16.12
CA CYS A 266 -2.15 -26.65 -15.38
C CYS A 266 -2.38 -27.89 -16.25
N VAL A 267 -3.50 -27.96 -16.96
CA VAL A 267 -3.81 -29.08 -17.88
C VAL A 267 -2.75 -29.17 -18.98
N ILE A 268 -2.35 -28.05 -19.58
CA ILE A 268 -1.33 -28.02 -20.64
C ILE A 268 0.05 -28.43 -20.13
N ASN A 269 0.43 -28.01 -18.93
CA ASN A 269 1.75 -28.33 -18.34
C ASN A 269 1.78 -29.65 -17.55
N GLY A 270 0.66 -30.36 -17.41
CA GLY A 270 0.58 -31.63 -16.68
C GLY A 270 0.64 -31.47 -15.16
N GLU A 271 0.32 -30.32 -14.60
CA GLU A 271 0.22 -30.14 -13.15
C GLU A 271 -1.12 -30.65 -12.62
N ASN A 272 -1.08 -31.53 -11.61
CA ASN A 272 -2.27 -32.14 -10.99
C ASN A 272 -2.96 -31.16 -10.01
N LYS A 273 -3.77 -30.23 -10.52
CA LYS A 273 -4.64 -29.37 -9.72
C LYS A 273 -6.08 -29.49 -10.17
N THR A 274 -7.00 -29.54 -9.22
CA THR A 274 -8.42 -29.62 -9.54
C THR A 274 -9.04 -28.24 -9.75
N GLN A 275 -10.17 -28.18 -10.44
CA GLN A 275 -10.95 -26.92 -10.58
C GLN A 275 -11.35 -26.37 -9.21
N LYS A 276 -11.60 -27.26 -8.23
CA LYS A 276 -11.96 -26.90 -6.87
C LYS A 276 -10.79 -26.21 -6.14
N ASP A 277 -9.55 -26.70 -6.30
CA ASP A 277 -8.37 -26.11 -5.66
C ASP A 277 -8.13 -24.68 -6.16
N ILE A 278 -8.27 -24.47 -7.46
CA ILE A 278 -8.13 -23.16 -8.07
C ILE A 278 -9.30 -22.23 -7.67
N ALA A 279 -10.51 -22.76 -7.60
CA ALA A 279 -11.66 -22.01 -7.16
C ALA A 279 -11.52 -21.50 -5.71
N VAL A 280 -11.04 -22.36 -4.81
CA VAL A 280 -10.73 -21.99 -3.42
C VAL A 280 -9.65 -20.92 -3.36
N SER A 281 -8.56 -21.09 -4.10
CA SER A 281 -7.43 -20.13 -4.16
C SER A 281 -7.85 -18.75 -4.74
N ALA A 282 -8.78 -18.75 -5.69
CA ALA A 282 -9.34 -17.53 -6.29
C ALA A 282 -10.49 -16.92 -5.48
N GLY A 283 -11.05 -17.64 -4.49
CA GLY A 283 -12.22 -17.20 -3.72
C GLY A 283 -13.51 -17.13 -4.53
N VAL A 284 -13.64 -18.00 -5.54
CA VAL A 284 -14.84 -18.12 -6.42
C VAL A 284 -15.43 -19.52 -6.36
N THR A 285 -16.62 -19.70 -6.94
CA THR A 285 -17.24 -21.03 -7.01
C THR A 285 -16.62 -21.88 -8.13
N GLU A 286 -16.58 -23.20 -7.94
CA GLU A 286 -16.10 -24.14 -8.94
C GLU A 286 -16.88 -24.00 -10.27
N VAL A 287 -18.19 -23.75 -10.18
CA VAL A 287 -19.05 -23.52 -11.36
C VAL A 287 -18.57 -22.33 -12.18
N THR A 288 -18.10 -21.27 -11.52
CA THR A 288 -17.55 -20.09 -12.20
C THR A 288 -16.29 -20.46 -12.99
N ILE A 289 -15.36 -21.21 -12.37
CA ILE A 289 -14.15 -21.68 -13.04
C ILE A 289 -14.49 -22.57 -14.22
N ARG A 290 -15.43 -23.52 -14.04
CA ARG A 290 -15.88 -24.45 -15.10
C ARG A 290 -16.46 -23.72 -16.31
N ASN A 291 -17.35 -22.76 -16.08
CA ASN A 291 -17.98 -22.00 -17.15
C ASN A 291 -16.95 -21.12 -17.91
N ARG A 292 -15.99 -20.51 -17.18
CA ARG A 292 -14.93 -19.72 -17.80
C ARG A 292 -13.92 -20.59 -18.55
N TYR A 293 -13.59 -21.76 -18.01
CA TYR A 293 -12.73 -22.72 -18.68
C TYR A 293 -13.31 -23.18 -20.03
N LYS A 294 -14.62 -23.50 -20.07
CA LYS A 294 -15.27 -23.87 -21.33
C LYS A 294 -15.17 -22.74 -22.36
N GLY A 295 -15.52 -21.52 -21.98
CA GLY A 295 -15.43 -20.38 -22.89
C GLY A 295 -14.02 -20.05 -23.35
N LEU A 296 -12.98 -20.24 -22.50
CA LEU A 296 -11.59 -20.04 -22.91
C LEU A 296 -11.12 -21.14 -23.87
N LYS A 297 -11.53 -22.40 -23.64
CA LYS A 297 -11.18 -23.54 -24.49
C LYS A 297 -11.78 -23.41 -25.89
N GLU A 298 -13.06 -23.03 -25.98
CA GLU A 298 -13.77 -22.85 -27.26
C GLU A 298 -13.14 -21.76 -28.13
N VAL A 299 -12.72 -20.65 -27.54
CA VAL A 299 -12.20 -19.49 -28.26
C VAL A 299 -10.73 -19.63 -28.64
N LEU A 300 -9.95 -20.38 -27.86
CA LEU A 300 -8.52 -20.58 -28.11
C LEU A 300 -8.26 -21.87 -28.91
N GLU A 301 -9.31 -22.60 -29.32
CA GLU A 301 -9.23 -23.88 -30.07
C GLU A 301 -8.25 -24.91 -29.45
N LEU A 302 -8.19 -24.97 -28.12
CA LEU A 302 -7.28 -25.81 -27.31
C LEU A 302 -7.94 -27.11 -26.85
#